data_b8605bba38d54fb58190e1134b9b024d
#
_entry.id   b8605bba38d54fb58190e1134b9b024d
#
_cell.length_a   1.000
_cell.length_b   1.000
_cell.length_c   1.000
_cell.angle_alpha   90.00
_cell.angle_beta   90.00
_cell.angle_gamma   90.00
#
_symmetry.space_group_name_H-M   'P 1'
#
loop_
_entity.id
_entity.type
_entity.pdbx_description
1 polymer ?
#
loop_
_entity_poly.entity_id
_entity_poly.type
_entity_poly.pdbx_seq_one_letter_code
_entity_poly.pdbx_strand_id
1 'polypeptide(L)'
;MKNPVMPYILIFAFGIVAMFLISFKGLGDAEQLAAEREGGGEKTEETAAASPEEIYQKSCIGCHGDQYQGGVGPGLLGVGDQLSQDEIADILINGKGSMPPGLVPADKAGEMAAWLAELK
;
A
#
# COMPACT_ATOMS: atom_id res chain seq x y z
N MET A 1 43.88 -41.06 7.54
CA MET A 1 43.72 -40.34 6.24
C MET A 1 42.68 -39.25 6.42
N LYS A 2 43.10 -37.98 6.39
CA LYS A 2 42.16 -36.84 6.50
C LYS A 2 41.62 -36.59 5.09
N ASN A 3 40.33 -36.88 4.88
CA ASN A 3 39.67 -36.59 3.61
C ASN A 3 39.54 -35.08 3.43
N PRO A 4 40.20 -34.46 2.44
CA PRO A 4 40.15 -33.01 2.22
C PRO A 4 38.74 -32.51 1.77
N VAL A 5 37.86 -33.44 1.40
CA VAL A 5 36.51 -33.16 0.95
C VAL A 5 35.52 -32.95 2.11
N MET A 6 35.83 -33.53 3.29
CA MET A 6 34.93 -33.46 4.47
C MET A 6 34.54 -32.03 4.90
N PRO A 7 35.49 -31.07 4.97
CA PRO A 7 35.11 -29.71 5.37
C PRO A 7 34.16 -29.04 4.36
N TYR A 8 34.30 -29.33 3.08
CA TYR A 8 33.42 -28.77 2.04
C TYR A 8 32.01 -29.35 2.11
N ILE A 9 31.88 -30.66 2.39
CA ILE A 9 30.57 -31.29 2.59
C ILE A 9 29.85 -30.71 3.81
N LEU A 10 30.58 -30.45 4.90
CA LEU A 10 30.02 -29.87 6.11
C LEU A 10 29.53 -28.42 5.88
N ILE A 11 30.32 -27.60 5.18
CA ILE A 11 29.93 -26.22 4.84
C ILE A 11 28.72 -26.23 3.92
N PHE A 12 28.67 -27.12 2.94
CA PHE A 12 27.55 -27.25 2.02
C PHE A 12 26.26 -27.71 2.74
N ALA A 13 26.36 -28.72 3.59
CA ALA A 13 25.24 -29.20 4.39
C ALA A 13 24.71 -28.12 5.35
N PHE A 14 25.62 -27.35 5.99
CA PHE A 14 25.26 -26.25 6.85
C PHE A 14 24.55 -25.12 6.08
N GLY A 15 25.02 -24.82 4.86
CA GLY A 15 24.39 -23.84 3.97
C GLY A 15 22.97 -24.23 3.57
N ILE A 16 22.75 -25.50 3.24
CA ILE A 16 21.39 -26.00 2.92
C ILE A 16 20.48 -25.92 4.13
N VAL A 17 20.94 -26.33 5.32
CA VAL A 17 20.15 -26.24 6.55
C VAL A 17 19.80 -24.77 6.89
N ALA A 18 20.77 -23.86 6.74
CA ALA A 18 20.54 -22.43 6.96
C ALA A 18 19.50 -21.85 5.97
N MET A 19 19.57 -22.20 4.67
CA MET A 19 18.57 -21.81 3.68
C MET A 19 17.17 -22.36 4.01
N PHE A 20 17.09 -23.60 4.46
CA PHE A 20 15.81 -24.19 4.91
C PHE A 20 15.22 -23.45 6.11
N LEU A 21 16.03 -23.13 7.11
CA LEU A 21 15.57 -22.41 8.30
C LEU A 21 15.11 -20.98 7.99
N ILE A 22 15.81 -20.28 7.08
CA ILE A 22 15.42 -18.95 6.62
C ILE A 22 14.14 -19.03 5.77
N SER A 23 14.01 -20.06 4.94
CA SER A 23 12.81 -20.29 4.11
C SER A 23 11.58 -20.58 4.97
N PHE A 24 11.69 -21.33 6.05
CA PHE A 24 10.58 -21.57 6.98
C PHE A 24 10.15 -20.31 7.72
N LYS A 25 11.08 -19.44 8.12
CA LYS A 25 10.74 -18.12 8.69
C LYS A 25 10.15 -17.19 7.65
N GLY A 26 10.71 -17.16 6.43
CA GLY A 26 10.21 -16.32 5.35
C GLY A 26 8.80 -16.70 4.85
N LEU A 27 8.40 -17.97 4.95
CA LEU A 27 7.04 -18.41 4.62
C LEU A 27 6.00 -17.91 5.65
N GLY A 28 6.35 -17.82 6.93
CA GLY A 28 5.48 -17.25 7.96
C GLY A 28 5.24 -15.75 7.76
N ASP A 29 6.29 -15.01 7.43
CA ASP A 29 6.20 -13.57 7.15
C ASP A 29 5.53 -13.29 5.79
N ALA A 30 5.71 -14.17 4.79
CA ALA A 30 5.04 -14.07 3.50
C ALA A 30 3.54 -14.36 3.60
N GLU A 31 3.12 -15.26 4.49
CA GLU A 31 1.71 -15.55 4.75
C GLU A 31 1.02 -14.40 5.50
N GLN A 32 1.72 -13.72 6.42
CA GLN A 32 1.24 -12.48 7.02
C GLN A 32 1.14 -11.34 6.00
N LEU A 33 2.15 -11.15 5.14
CA LEU A 33 2.12 -10.14 4.07
C LEU A 33 1.12 -10.48 2.96
N ALA A 34 0.84 -11.76 2.69
CA ALA A 34 -0.18 -12.20 1.75
C ALA A 34 -1.59 -12.06 2.36
N ALA A 35 -1.76 -12.36 3.66
CA ALA A 35 -3.00 -12.10 4.39
C ALA A 35 -3.31 -10.59 4.47
N GLU A 36 -2.30 -9.74 4.62
CA GLU A 36 -2.45 -8.28 4.51
C GLU A 36 -2.77 -7.82 3.07
N ARG A 37 -2.40 -8.57 2.03
CA ARG A 37 -2.73 -8.27 0.64
C ARG A 37 -4.06 -8.85 0.16
N GLU A 38 -4.46 -10.00 0.68
CA GLU A 38 -5.76 -10.63 0.40
C GLU A 38 -6.87 -10.18 1.35
N GLY A 39 -6.50 -9.64 2.52
CA GLY A 39 -7.38 -8.99 3.49
C GLY A 39 -7.76 -7.57 3.09
N GLY A 40 -8.13 -7.33 1.82
CA GLY A 40 -8.76 -6.08 1.40
C GLY A 40 -10.14 -5.84 2.05
N GLY A 41 -10.47 -6.55 3.14
CA GLY A 41 -11.71 -6.41 3.90
C GLY A 41 -11.53 -5.84 5.31
N GLU A 42 -10.33 -5.78 5.87
CA GLU A 42 -10.11 -5.36 7.27
C GLU A 42 -9.58 -3.93 7.41
N LYS A 43 -9.21 -3.28 6.30
CA LYS A 43 -8.90 -1.84 6.28
C LYS A 43 -10.13 -0.93 6.44
N THR A 44 -11.34 -1.48 6.36
CA THR A 44 -12.57 -0.69 6.34
C THR A 44 -12.91 -0.07 7.69
N GLU A 45 -12.62 -0.74 8.81
CA GLU A 45 -12.97 -0.20 10.14
C GLU A 45 -11.97 0.85 10.64
N GLU A 46 -10.67 0.66 10.42
CA GLU A 46 -9.67 1.65 10.82
C GLU A 46 -9.70 2.89 9.91
N THR A 47 -10.03 2.72 8.63
CA THR A 47 -10.16 3.84 7.67
C THR A 47 -11.48 4.58 7.85
N ALA A 48 -12.55 3.91 8.33
CA ALA A 48 -13.84 4.57 8.62
C ALA A 48 -13.77 5.57 9.79
N ALA A 49 -12.83 5.39 10.72
CA ALA A 49 -12.58 6.33 11.83
C ALA A 49 -11.49 7.37 11.51
N ALA A 50 -10.73 7.20 10.41
CA ALA A 50 -9.63 8.08 10.05
C ALA A 50 -10.11 9.40 9.42
N SER A 51 -9.41 10.49 9.71
CA SER A 51 -9.63 11.78 9.05
C SER A 51 -9.19 11.73 7.57
N PRO A 52 -9.70 12.61 6.70
CA PRO A 52 -9.26 12.69 5.30
C PRO A 52 -7.74 12.82 5.14
N GLU A 53 -7.09 13.59 6.01
CA GLU A 53 -5.65 13.77 5.99
C GLU A 53 -4.90 12.48 6.34
N GLU A 54 -5.37 11.70 7.32
CA GLU A 54 -4.79 10.40 7.67
C GLU A 54 -4.97 9.37 6.55
N ILE A 55 -6.12 9.38 5.87
CA ILE A 55 -6.36 8.55 4.69
C ILE A 55 -5.38 8.93 3.58
N TYR A 56 -5.17 10.22 3.35
CA TYR A 56 -4.22 10.73 2.36
C TYR A 56 -2.80 10.22 2.65
N GLN A 57 -2.32 10.37 3.88
CA GLN A 57 -0.99 9.95 4.31
C GLN A 57 -0.76 8.44 4.13
N LYS A 58 -1.79 7.63 4.33
CA LYS A 58 -1.70 6.17 4.22
C LYS A 58 -1.81 5.64 2.78
N SER A 59 -2.65 6.26 1.96
CA SER A 59 -3.06 5.67 0.68
C SER A 59 -2.73 6.49 -0.56
N CYS A 60 -2.54 7.80 -0.45
CA CYS A 60 -2.47 8.70 -1.60
C CYS A 60 -1.08 9.30 -1.84
N ILE A 61 -0.31 9.51 -0.76
CA ILE A 61 0.99 10.18 -0.77
C ILE A 61 2.00 9.53 -1.73
N GLY A 62 1.96 8.21 -1.88
CA GLY A 62 2.89 7.47 -2.74
C GLY A 62 2.80 7.85 -4.23
N CYS A 63 1.61 8.29 -4.69
CA CYS A 63 1.37 8.68 -6.07
C CYS A 63 1.19 10.19 -6.24
N HIS A 64 0.56 10.87 -5.28
CA HIS A 64 0.23 12.29 -5.38
C HIS A 64 1.19 13.23 -4.65
N GLY A 65 2.19 12.65 -3.94
CA GLY A 65 3.22 13.41 -3.23
C GLY A 65 2.77 13.86 -1.83
N ASP A 66 3.74 14.17 -0.98
CA ASP A 66 3.57 14.58 0.42
C ASP A 66 3.08 16.04 0.58
N GLN A 67 3.24 16.83 -0.46
CA GLN A 67 2.80 18.23 -0.56
C GLN A 67 1.74 18.41 -1.66
N TYR A 68 1.04 17.34 -2.02
CA TYR A 68 0.00 17.33 -3.06
C TYR A 68 0.50 17.75 -4.45
N GLN A 69 1.82 17.78 -4.65
CA GLN A 69 2.49 18.26 -5.86
C GLN A 69 2.34 17.33 -7.06
N GLY A 70 1.94 16.08 -6.81
CA GLY A 70 1.90 15.03 -7.82
C GLY A 70 3.23 14.24 -7.90
N GLY A 71 3.26 13.27 -8.79
CA GLY A 71 4.39 12.39 -9.03
C GLY A 71 4.01 11.36 -10.07
N VAL A 72 3.67 10.14 -9.66
CA VAL A 72 3.06 9.11 -10.52
C VAL A 72 1.63 9.52 -10.91
N GLY A 73 0.90 10.10 -9.95
CA GLY A 73 -0.40 10.73 -10.18
C GLY A 73 -0.28 12.24 -10.37
N PRO A 74 -1.37 12.90 -10.80
CA PRO A 74 -1.40 14.36 -10.95
C PRO A 74 -1.31 15.08 -9.61
N GLY A 75 -0.90 16.34 -9.62
CA GLY A 75 -1.01 17.23 -8.47
C GLY A 75 -2.47 17.45 -8.06
N LEU A 76 -2.70 17.58 -6.75
CA LEU A 76 -4.05 17.74 -6.19
C LEU A 76 -4.32 19.17 -5.72
N LEU A 77 -3.32 20.05 -5.73
CA LEU A 77 -3.52 21.47 -5.44
C LEU A 77 -4.43 22.10 -6.50
N GLY A 78 -5.50 22.75 -6.04
CA GLY A 78 -6.48 23.35 -6.93
C GLY A 78 -7.39 22.35 -7.68
N VAL A 79 -7.43 21.10 -7.26
CA VAL A 79 -8.28 20.08 -7.90
C VAL A 79 -9.76 20.44 -7.82
N GLY A 80 -10.20 21.09 -6.75
CA GLY A 80 -11.57 21.56 -6.60
C GLY A 80 -11.97 22.70 -7.56
N ASP A 81 -11.00 23.36 -8.18
CA ASP A 81 -11.26 24.36 -9.23
C ASP A 81 -11.49 23.70 -10.61
N GLN A 82 -11.10 22.44 -10.77
CA GLN A 82 -11.18 21.67 -12.02
C GLN A 82 -12.27 20.60 -12.01
N LEU A 83 -12.56 20.01 -10.86
CA LEU A 83 -13.50 18.92 -10.67
C LEU A 83 -14.46 19.26 -9.53
N SER A 84 -15.72 18.88 -9.70
CA SER A 84 -16.71 18.96 -8.61
C SER A 84 -16.44 17.91 -7.54
N GLN A 85 -16.96 18.12 -6.34
CA GLN A 85 -16.82 17.14 -5.24
C GLN A 85 -17.39 15.77 -5.62
N ASP A 86 -18.50 15.73 -6.36
CA ASP A 86 -19.10 14.46 -6.82
C ASP A 86 -18.19 13.72 -7.81
N GLU A 87 -17.53 14.43 -8.71
CA GLU A 87 -16.56 13.84 -9.63
C GLU A 87 -15.30 13.33 -8.90
N ILE A 88 -14.83 14.08 -7.91
CA ILE A 88 -13.72 13.64 -7.06
C ILE A 88 -14.10 12.39 -6.28
N ALA A 89 -15.30 12.36 -5.67
CA ALA A 89 -15.80 11.20 -4.93
C ALA A 89 -15.93 9.96 -5.84
N ASP A 90 -16.44 10.13 -7.05
CA ASP A 90 -16.54 9.06 -8.04
C ASP A 90 -15.16 8.48 -8.42
N ILE A 91 -14.18 9.35 -8.62
CA ILE A 91 -12.79 8.94 -8.90
C ILE A 91 -12.17 8.18 -7.72
N LEU A 92 -12.44 8.59 -6.48
CA LEU A 92 -11.95 7.91 -5.28
C LEU A 92 -12.52 6.49 -5.13
N ILE A 93 -13.77 6.29 -5.53
CA ILE A 93 -14.46 4.99 -5.47
C ILE A 93 -14.08 4.10 -6.64
N ASN A 94 -14.18 4.62 -7.87
CA ASN A 94 -14.08 3.85 -9.09
C ASN A 94 -12.69 3.86 -9.72
N GLY A 95 -11.81 4.75 -9.26
CA GLY A 95 -10.50 4.97 -9.87
C GLY A 95 -10.60 5.75 -11.18
N LYS A 96 -9.44 6.18 -11.72
CA LYS A 96 -9.34 6.84 -13.03
C LYS A 96 -7.95 6.64 -13.62
N GLY A 97 -7.88 6.10 -14.83
CA GLY A 97 -6.61 5.85 -15.50
C GLY A 97 -5.74 4.85 -14.74
N SER A 98 -4.60 5.28 -14.22
CA SER A 98 -3.69 4.43 -13.42
C SER A 98 -4.05 4.41 -11.93
N MET A 99 -5.02 5.20 -11.49
CA MET A 99 -5.48 5.22 -10.10
C MET A 99 -6.40 4.01 -9.86
N PRO A 100 -6.06 3.09 -8.95
CA PRO A 100 -6.90 1.94 -8.65
C PRO A 100 -8.18 2.35 -7.93
N PRO A 101 -9.27 1.58 -8.08
CA PRO A 101 -10.51 1.81 -7.35
C PRO A 101 -10.39 1.37 -5.87
N GLY A 102 -11.29 1.90 -5.03
CA GLY A 102 -11.46 1.45 -3.65
C GLY A 102 -10.34 1.84 -2.68
N LEU A 103 -9.57 2.89 -2.99
CA LEU A 103 -8.56 3.44 -2.08
C LEU A 103 -9.17 4.15 -0.86
N VAL A 104 -10.41 4.60 -1.00
CA VAL A 104 -11.19 5.26 0.05
C VAL A 104 -12.51 4.51 0.18
N PRO A 105 -12.96 4.18 1.42
CA PRO A 105 -14.27 3.60 1.64
C PRO A 105 -15.38 4.52 1.08
N ALA A 106 -16.44 3.93 0.53
CA ALA A 106 -17.51 4.67 -0.12
C ALA A 106 -18.22 5.68 0.82
N ASP A 107 -18.33 5.34 2.10
CA ASP A 107 -18.88 6.18 3.15
C ASP A 107 -17.99 7.40 3.48
N LYS A 108 -16.69 7.32 3.19
CA LYS A 108 -15.69 8.38 3.39
C LYS A 108 -15.36 9.17 2.13
N ALA A 109 -15.77 8.69 0.96
CA ALA A 109 -15.43 9.31 -0.31
C ALA A 109 -15.94 10.76 -0.43
N GLY A 110 -17.14 11.05 0.09
CA GLY A 110 -17.69 12.41 0.08
C GLY A 110 -16.92 13.37 0.99
N GLU A 111 -16.57 12.93 2.20
CA GLU A 111 -15.75 13.71 3.15
C GLU A 111 -14.36 13.99 2.60
N MET A 112 -13.74 12.94 2.03
CA MET A 112 -12.43 13.04 1.38
C MET A 112 -12.45 13.96 0.16
N ALA A 113 -13.50 13.90 -0.66
CA ALA A 113 -13.68 14.76 -1.83
C ALA A 113 -13.86 16.24 -1.44
N ALA A 114 -14.61 16.51 -0.39
CA ALA A 114 -14.76 17.87 0.14
C ALA A 114 -13.42 18.43 0.62
N TRP A 115 -12.66 17.64 1.37
CA TRP A 115 -11.34 18.03 1.85
C TRP A 115 -10.33 18.26 0.71
N LEU A 116 -10.30 17.38 -0.30
CA LEU A 116 -9.45 17.55 -1.49
C LEU A 116 -9.80 18.80 -2.30
N ALA A 117 -11.09 19.15 -2.39
CA ALA A 117 -11.54 20.33 -3.13
C ALA A 117 -11.09 21.65 -2.46
N GLU A 118 -10.75 21.64 -1.18
CA GLU A 118 -10.26 22.81 -0.43
C GLU A 118 -8.73 23.01 -0.55
N LEU A 119 -8.00 22.04 -1.10
CA LEU A 119 -6.55 22.14 -1.28
C LEU A 119 -6.19 23.21 -2.33
N LYS A 120 -5.39 24.20 -1.95
CA LYS A 120 -4.98 25.35 -2.79
C LYS A 120 -3.48 25.55 -2.80
#